data_6425e611d886add99f78da94532b6cda
#
_entry.id   6425e611d886add99f78da94532b6cda
#
_cell.length_a   1.000
_cell.length_b   1.000
_cell.length_c   1.000
_cell.angle_alpha   90.00
_cell.angle_beta   90.00
_cell.angle_gamma   90.00
#
_symmetry.space_group_name_H-M   'P 1'
#
loop_
_entity.id
_entity.type
_entity.pdbx_description
1 polymer ?
#
loop_
_entity_poly.entity_id
_entity_poly.type
_entity_poly.pdbx_seq_one_letter_code
_entity_poly.pdbx_strand_id
1 'polypeptide(L)'
;AELLQKSKKDTHYVVVAEQVENDIKEKITNFKIKNKFSSMIGTEQNTKRYYPYGEFASNILGFTGDDNQGLYGLEYYYEDELKGTNGRIITVKDAQKLNLPTDYETSIDAVDGNSLVLTLNQNIQYTLEKNLSATMNEYKAKGAYGVVMNCKTGAVLAMASLPDYDCNEPYKLTYSKNIKAVEKITDEDEKVAAKSEAIQNQWNNFVTSSTYEPGSVFKTFIAAAALEENVVNLNTTYTCTGSIRVKDYVIKCHYHPGHGTETFTQGLENSCNPFFITVGQKLGVHNYFKYFEAFGFTQKTGIDLPGEAGSQYYKENQYGIVELSSASFGQSNSLTPIQLCTGLCAIANGGTLLKPYVVDHIIDANGNTVKKTQPTEVRRVISEDTSKKVR
;
A
#
# COMPACT_ATOMS: atom_id res chain seq x y z
N ALA A 1 -34.02 20.35 8.35
CA ALA A 1 -34.80 19.69 7.29
C ALA A 1 -34.75 18.16 7.43
N GLU A 2 -33.59 17.55 7.60
CA GLU A 2 -33.39 16.09 7.72
C GLU A 2 -34.09 15.47 8.94
N LEU A 3 -33.99 16.09 10.12
CA LEU A 3 -34.70 15.67 11.32
C LEU A 3 -36.21 15.67 11.16
N LEU A 4 -36.75 16.64 10.43
CA LEU A 4 -38.19 16.72 10.11
C LEU A 4 -38.61 15.61 9.15
N GLN A 5 -37.77 15.15 8.25
CA GLN A 5 -38.03 14.01 7.40
C GLN A 5 -37.97 12.69 8.18
N LYS A 6 -36.96 12.55 9.04
CA LYS A 6 -36.79 11.38 9.91
C LYS A 6 -37.96 11.25 10.90
N SER A 7 -38.49 12.35 11.44
CA SER A 7 -39.65 12.35 12.35
C SER A 7 -40.99 11.94 11.72
N LYS A 8 -41.09 11.87 10.38
CA LYS A 8 -42.27 11.41 9.65
C LYS A 8 -42.32 9.89 9.44
N LYS A 9 -41.22 9.19 9.81
CA LYS A 9 -41.17 7.73 9.72
C LYS A 9 -41.94 7.12 10.89
N ASP A 10 -42.70 6.09 10.64
CA ASP A 10 -43.43 5.29 11.65
C ASP A 10 -42.43 4.34 12.34
N THR A 11 -41.57 4.92 13.18
CA THR A 11 -40.50 4.23 13.94
C THR A 11 -40.51 4.68 15.37
N HIS A 12 -40.22 3.76 16.31
CA HIS A 12 -40.19 4.06 17.75
C HIS A 12 -39.00 4.96 18.15
N TYR A 13 -37.93 4.98 17.38
CA TYR A 13 -36.80 5.87 17.56
C TYR A 13 -36.09 6.14 16.22
N VAL A 14 -35.34 7.22 16.20
CA VAL A 14 -34.52 7.61 15.04
C VAL A 14 -33.15 8.03 15.55
N VAL A 15 -32.10 7.46 14.98
CA VAL A 15 -30.72 7.89 15.24
C VAL A 15 -30.51 9.26 14.61
N VAL A 16 -30.16 10.24 15.46
CA VAL A 16 -29.94 11.64 15.06
C VAL A 16 -28.49 11.89 14.65
N ALA A 17 -27.57 11.37 15.42
CA ALA A 17 -26.13 11.43 15.16
C ALA A 17 -25.44 10.25 15.82
N GLU A 18 -24.38 9.76 15.17
CA GLU A 18 -23.53 8.69 15.65
C GLU A 18 -22.14 9.24 16.00
N GLN A 19 -21.40 8.54 16.83
CA GLN A 19 -20.00 8.83 17.20
C GLN A 19 -19.72 10.28 17.63
N VAL A 20 -20.68 10.93 18.31
CA VAL A 20 -20.52 12.29 18.80
C VAL A 20 -19.49 12.37 19.92
N GLU A 21 -18.65 13.39 19.90
CA GLU A 21 -17.63 13.63 20.91
C GLU A 21 -18.26 13.98 22.27
N ASN A 22 -17.50 13.76 23.36
CA ASN A 22 -18.01 13.95 24.73
C ASN A 22 -18.47 15.39 25.03
N ASP A 23 -17.83 16.41 24.45
CA ASP A 23 -18.23 17.80 24.60
C ASP A 23 -19.61 18.06 23.96
N ILE A 24 -19.91 17.43 22.84
CA ILE A 24 -21.22 17.49 22.18
C ILE A 24 -22.28 16.76 23.04
N LYS A 25 -21.92 15.56 23.55
CA LYS A 25 -22.78 14.83 24.49
C LYS A 25 -23.16 15.68 25.71
N GLU A 26 -22.21 16.40 26.31
CA GLU A 26 -22.49 17.29 27.45
C GLU A 26 -23.43 18.43 27.04
N LYS A 27 -23.22 19.06 25.89
CA LYS A 27 -24.10 20.11 25.37
C LYS A 27 -25.54 19.58 25.16
N ILE A 28 -25.67 18.38 24.59
CA ILE A 28 -26.97 17.71 24.40
C ILE A 28 -27.62 17.41 25.74
N THR A 29 -26.86 16.90 26.71
CA THR A 29 -27.33 16.59 28.07
C THR A 29 -27.86 17.85 28.76
N ASN A 30 -27.12 18.94 28.72
CA ASN A 30 -27.54 20.22 29.29
C ASN A 30 -28.79 20.78 28.57
N PHE A 31 -28.86 20.64 27.23
CA PHE A 31 -30.04 21.04 26.48
C PHE A 31 -31.27 20.21 26.86
N LYS A 32 -31.14 18.87 27.01
CA LYS A 32 -32.21 17.97 27.45
C LYS A 32 -32.78 18.39 28.80
N ILE A 33 -31.90 18.66 29.78
CA ILE A 33 -32.29 19.05 31.13
C ILE A 33 -33.02 20.39 31.07
N LYS A 34 -32.44 21.39 30.42
CA LYS A 34 -32.99 22.76 30.33
C LYS A 34 -34.38 22.79 29.67
N ASN A 35 -34.62 21.98 28.67
CA ASN A 35 -35.85 21.99 27.89
C ASN A 35 -36.82 20.86 28.25
N LYS A 36 -36.54 20.07 29.28
CA LYS A 36 -37.36 18.95 29.76
C LYS A 36 -37.57 17.85 28.69
N PHE A 37 -36.57 17.60 27.83
CA PHE A 37 -36.60 16.57 26.76
C PHE A 37 -35.91 15.27 27.16
N SER A 38 -35.71 15.03 28.46
CA SER A 38 -34.95 13.88 28.97
C SER A 38 -35.51 12.52 28.53
N SER A 39 -36.82 12.41 28.32
CA SER A 39 -37.49 11.21 27.84
C SER A 39 -37.50 11.07 26.29
N MET A 40 -37.24 12.15 25.58
CA MET A 40 -37.34 12.20 24.11
C MET A 40 -36.01 11.96 23.38
N ILE A 41 -34.88 12.29 24.04
CA ILE A 41 -33.56 12.19 23.48
C ILE A 41 -32.73 11.21 24.31
N GLY A 42 -32.49 10.02 23.80
CA GLY A 42 -31.58 9.02 24.36
C GLY A 42 -30.13 9.28 23.94
N THR A 43 -29.19 8.80 24.72
CA THR A 43 -27.76 8.73 24.36
C THR A 43 -27.28 7.36 24.76
N GLU A 44 -26.65 6.66 23.83
CA GLU A 44 -26.01 5.38 24.05
C GLU A 44 -24.48 5.55 23.96
N GLN A 45 -23.73 4.76 24.69
CA GLN A 45 -22.28 4.74 24.58
C GLN A 45 -21.91 3.91 23.36
N ASN A 46 -21.06 4.48 22.52
CA ASN A 46 -20.47 3.81 21.38
C ASN A 46 -18.96 3.99 21.38
N THR A 47 -18.23 3.20 20.64
CA THR A 47 -16.80 3.32 20.44
C THR A 47 -16.51 4.05 19.13
N LYS A 48 -15.41 4.77 19.09
CA LYS A 48 -14.91 5.44 17.89
C LYS A 48 -13.42 5.19 17.76
N ARG A 49 -13.00 4.82 16.54
CA ARG A 49 -11.59 4.72 16.21
C ARG A 49 -10.99 6.13 16.18
N TYR A 50 -9.83 6.31 16.75
CA TYR A 50 -9.10 7.58 16.77
C TYR A 50 -7.66 7.37 16.33
N TYR A 51 -7.18 8.21 15.42
CA TYR A 51 -5.85 8.16 14.85
C TYR A 51 -5.04 9.37 15.33
N PRO A 52 -4.21 9.22 16.38
CA PRO A 52 -3.55 10.35 17.05
C PRO A 52 -2.64 11.19 16.16
N TYR A 53 -2.12 10.57 15.09
CA TYR A 53 -1.17 11.20 14.18
C TYR A 53 -1.79 11.58 12.82
N GLY A 54 -3.10 11.49 12.67
CA GLY A 54 -3.87 11.93 11.51
C GLY A 54 -3.40 11.31 10.19
N GLU A 55 -2.56 12.01 9.44
CA GLU A 55 -2.07 11.62 8.11
C GLU A 55 -0.94 10.59 8.15
N PHE A 56 -0.26 10.41 9.29
CA PHE A 56 0.90 9.55 9.43
C PHE A 56 0.58 8.08 9.12
N ALA A 57 1.29 7.51 8.16
CA ALA A 57 1.11 6.13 7.67
C ALA A 57 -0.33 5.80 7.21
N SER A 58 -1.12 6.79 6.79
CA SER A 58 -2.56 6.67 6.52
C SER A 58 -2.89 5.56 5.50
N ASN A 59 -2.12 5.44 4.40
CA ASN A 59 -2.33 4.41 3.38
C ASN A 59 -2.00 2.98 3.86
N ILE A 60 -1.30 2.84 5.00
CA ILE A 60 -1.02 1.55 5.64
C ILE A 60 -2.09 1.28 6.70
N LEU A 61 -2.31 2.22 7.61
CA LEU A 61 -3.27 2.06 8.70
C LEU A 61 -4.68 1.88 8.17
N GLY A 62 -5.08 2.73 7.24
CA GLY A 62 -6.45 2.76 6.75
C GLY A 62 -7.37 3.49 7.73
N PHE A 63 -8.66 3.21 7.65
CA PHE A 63 -9.68 3.81 8.50
C PHE A 63 -10.90 2.91 8.63
N THR A 64 -11.73 3.19 9.62
CA THR A 64 -13.00 2.50 9.88
C THR A 64 -14.19 3.35 9.43
N GLY A 65 -15.31 2.69 9.12
CA GLY A 65 -16.60 3.34 8.90
C GLY A 65 -17.29 3.74 10.21
N ASP A 66 -18.50 4.28 10.08
CA ASP A 66 -19.33 4.76 11.21
C ASP A 66 -19.73 3.62 12.17
N ASP A 67 -19.76 2.38 11.70
CA ASP A 67 -20.03 1.17 12.46
C ASP A 67 -18.76 0.51 13.02
N ASN A 68 -17.62 1.19 12.95
CA ASN A 68 -16.28 0.72 13.30
C ASN A 68 -15.76 -0.44 12.44
N GLN A 69 -16.40 -0.78 11.32
CA GLN A 69 -15.88 -1.74 10.37
C GLN A 69 -14.67 -1.16 9.64
N GLY A 70 -13.59 -1.93 9.52
CA GLY A 70 -12.40 -1.54 8.75
C GLY A 70 -12.73 -1.44 7.25
N LEU A 71 -12.42 -0.31 6.63
CA LEU A 71 -12.71 -0.05 5.22
C LEU A 71 -11.47 -0.09 4.33
N TYR A 72 -10.31 0.33 4.85
CA TYR A 72 -9.05 0.39 4.12
C TYR A 72 -7.86 -0.03 5.00
N GLY A 73 -6.72 -0.31 4.37
CA GLY A 73 -5.45 -0.57 5.04
C GLY A 73 -5.49 -1.77 5.98
N LEU A 74 -4.74 -1.68 7.08
CA LEU A 74 -4.68 -2.72 8.12
C LEU A 74 -6.00 -2.87 8.86
N GLU A 75 -6.77 -1.79 9.03
CA GLU A 75 -8.12 -1.85 9.63
C GLU A 75 -9.01 -2.82 8.87
N TYR A 76 -8.96 -2.82 7.53
CA TYR A 76 -9.69 -3.77 6.69
C TYR A 76 -9.06 -5.16 6.69
N TYR A 77 -7.73 -5.24 6.52
CA TYR A 77 -7.04 -6.53 6.34
C TYR A 77 -7.10 -7.41 7.60
N TYR A 78 -7.04 -6.77 8.78
CA TYR A 78 -7.08 -7.41 10.09
C TYR A 78 -8.38 -7.13 10.85
N GLU A 79 -9.48 -6.85 10.14
CA GLU A 79 -10.80 -6.60 10.74
C GLU A 79 -11.19 -7.66 11.77
N ASP A 80 -11.02 -8.96 11.43
CA ASP A 80 -11.39 -10.07 12.31
C ASP A 80 -10.58 -10.11 13.61
N GLU A 81 -9.37 -9.59 13.60
CA GLU A 81 -8.51 -9.50 14.78
C GLU A 81 -8.84 -8.25 15.62
N LEU A 82 -9.17 -7.14 14.95
CA LEU A 82 -9.31 -5.82 15.59
C LEU A 82 -10.70 -5.57 16.18
N LYS A 83 -11.77 -6.12 15.57
CA LYS A 83 -13.15 -5.75 15.90
C LYS A 83 -13.66 -6.26 17.25
N GLY A 84 -13.04 -7.30 17.83
CA GLY A 84 -13.55 -7.95 19.04
C GLY A 84 -14.92 -8.59 18.85
N THR A 85 -15.64 -8.76 19.95
CA THR A 85 -17.01 -9.31 19.94
C THR A 85 -17.92 -8.43 20.78
N ASN A 86 -18.99 -7.96 20.17
CA ASN A 86 -19.97 -7.14 20.87
C ASN A 86 -20.65 -7.91 22.01
N GLY A 87 -20.77 -7.29 23.16
CA GLY A 87 -21.62 -7.79 24.23
C GLY A 87 -23.09 -7.75 23.84
N ARG A 88 -23.90 -8.53 24.51
CA ARG A 88 -25.35 -8.53 24.30
C ARG A 88 -26.11 -8.75 25.60
N ILE A 89 -27.23 -8.08 25.72
CA ILE A 89 -28.19 -8.27 26.80
C ILE A 89 -29.42 -8.99 26.22
N ILE A 90 -29.73 -10.14 26.78
CA ILE A 90 -30.91 -10.92 26.41
C ILE A 90 -31.95 -10.67 27.48
N THR A 91 -33.04 -9.96 27.13
CA THR A 91 -34.17 -9.68 28.03
C THR A 91 -35.41 -10.36 27.51
N VAL A 92 -36.25 -10.84 28.40
CA VAL A 92 -37.60 -11.35 28.06
C VAL A 92 -38.57 -10.18 28.16
N LYS A 93 -39.33 -9.94 27.09
CA LYS A 93 -40.36 -8.92 27.04
C LYS A 93 -41.75 -9.54 27.02
N ASP A 94 -42.73 -8.87 27.64
CA ASP A 94 -44.14 -9.27 27.54
C ASP A 94 -44.75 -8.97 26.15
N ALA A 95 -46.00 -9.31 25.95
CA ALA A 95 -46.71 -9.08 24.70
C ALA A 95 -46.88 -7.58 24.35
N GLN A 96 -46.73 -6.68 25.33
CA GLN A 96 -46.72 -5.22 25.17
C GLN A 96 -45.31 -4.65 24.96
N LYS A 97 -44.30 -5.50 24.80
CA LYS A 97 -42.88 -5.14 24.67
C LYS A 97 -42.27 -4.43 25.90
N LEU A 98 -42.86 -4.58 27.08
CA LEU A 98 -42.30 -4.11 28.35
C LEU A 98 -41.35 -5.17 28.89
N ASN A 99 -40.23 -4.73 29.47
CA ASN A 99 -39.30 -5.66 30.13
C ASN A 99 -39.99 -6.29 31.34
N LEU A 100 -39.96 -7.61 31.42
CA LEU A 100 -40.42 -8.32 32.61
C LEU A 100 -39.44 -8.07 33.77
N PRO A 101 -39.90 -8.04 35.03
CA PRO A 101 -38.98 -7.87 36.15
C PRO A 101 -37.99 -9.03 36.27
N THR A 102 -36.84 -8.81 36.00
CA THR A 102 -35.46 -9.05 36.48
C THR A 102 -34.88 -10.45 36.68
N ASP A 103 -35.55 -11.58 36.64
CA ASP A 103 -34.90 -12.88 36.86
C ASP A 103 -34.44 -13.59 35.56
N TYR A 104 -34.65 -12.97 34.42
CA TYR A 104 -34.33 -13.54 33.08
C TYR A 104 -33.47 -12.63 32.20
N GLU A 105 -32.73 -11.70 32.80
CA GLU A 105 -31.76 -10.90 32.06
C GLU A 105 -30.39 -11.60 32.06
N THR A 106 -29.92 -12.00 30.88
CA THR A 106 -28.59 -12.56 30.72
C THR A 106 -27.73 -11.52 30.00
N SER A 107 -26.71 -11.01 30.69
CA SER A 107 -25.68 -10.16 30.09
C SER A 107 -24.51 -11.02 29.64
N ILE A 108 -24.10 -10.84 28.39
CA ILE A 108 -22.86 -11.38 27.85
C ILE A 108 -21.96 -10.19 27.59
N ASP A 109 -20.83 -10.15 28.30
CA ASP A 109 -19.89 -9.02 28.19
C ASP A 109 -19.24 -8.94 26.80
N ALA A 110 -18.88 -7.73 26.39
CA ALA A 110 -18.08 -7.51 25.20
C ALA A 110 -16.66 -8.07 25.40
N VAL A 111 -16.07 -8.56 24.34
CA VAL A 111 -14.67 -8.99 24.29
C VAL A 111 -13.90 -8.03 23.39
N ASP A 112 -12.89 -7.38 23.96
CA ASP A 112 -12.05 -6.45 23.20
C ASP A 112 -11.31 -7.17 22.07
N GLY A 113 -11.11 -6.48 20.96
CA GLY A 113 -10.30 -6.95 19.86
C GLY A 113 -8.81 -6.95 20.20
N ASN A 114 -8.05 -7.64 19.40
CA ASN A 114 -6.60 -7.69 19.51
C ASN A 114 -5.97 -6.37 19.05
N SER A 115 -4.70 -6.16 19.37
CA SER A 115 -3.90 -5.03 18.90
C SER A 115 -2.79 -5.52 17.97
N LEU A 116 -2.48 -4.72 16.95
CA LEU A 116 -1.39 -5.00 16.00
C LEU A 116 -0.14 -4.22 16.41
N VAL A 117 0.98 -4.91 16.49
CA VAL A 117 2.31 -4.28 16.61
C VAL A 117 2.98 -4.33 15.24
N LEU A 118 3.30 -3.16 14.71
CA LEU A 118 3.78 -3.01 13.34
C LEU A 118 5.30 -3.05 13.26
N THR A 119 5.83 -3.43 12.09
CA THR A 119 7.26 -3.35 11.77
C THR A 119 7.72 -1.93 11.45
N LEU A 120 6.78 -0.99 11.30
CA LEU A 120 7.06 0.38 10.96
C LEU A 120 7.94 1.05 12.03
N ASN A 121 8.99 1.71 11.56
CA ASN A 121 9.82 2.57 12.41
C ASN A 121 9.37 4.01 12.26
N GLN A 122 8.90 4.62 13.34
CA GLN A 122 8.34 5.97 13.35
C GLN A 122 9.28 7.01 12.71
N ASN A 123 10.58 6.95 13.03
CA ASN A 123 11.55 7.93 12.52
C ASN A 123 11.79 7.75 11.01
N ILE A 124 11.84 6.50 10.53
CA ILE A 124 12.04 6.20 9.10
C ILE A 124 10.78 6.59 8.34
N GLN A 125 9.59 6.28 8.85
CA GLN A 125 8.31 6.64 8.26
C GLN A 125 8.16 8.16 8.14
N TYR A 126 8.38 8.90 9.23
CA TYR A 126 8.34 10.35 9.23
C TYR A 126 9.33 10.97 8.24
N THR A 127 10.56 10.44 8.19
CA THR A 127 11.58 10.92 7.26
C THR A 127 11.19 10.67 5.81
N LEU A 128 10.62 9.49 5.52
CA LEU A 128 10.13 9.15 4.19
C LEU A 128 9.01 10.10 3.75
N GLU A 129 7.95 10.25 4.54
CA GLU A 129 6.81 11.12 4.24
C GLU A 129 7.23 12.57 4.04
N LYS A 130 8.04 13.10 4.95
CA LYS A 130 8.56 14.47 4.86
C LYS A 130 9.33 14.72 3.56
N ASN A 131 10.23 13.81 3.17
CA ASN A 131 11.03 13.99 1.97
C ASN A 131 10.21 13.79 0.68
N LEU A 132 9.28 12.83 0.66
CA LEU A 132 8.36 12.64 -0.45
C LEU A 132 7.47 13.87 -0.65
N SER A 133 6.93 14.43 0.43
CA SER A 133 6.11 15.65 0.39
C SER A 133 6.91 16.85 -0.12
N ALA A 134 8.13 17.05 0.38
CA ALA A 134 9.02 18.11 -0.08
C ALA A 134 9.33 17.97 -1.59
N THR A 135 9.70 16.77 -2.03
CA THR A 135 10.00 16.47 -3.44
C THR A 135 8.76 16.66 -4.34
N MET A 136 7.59 16.16 -3.89
CA MET A 136 6.35 16.32 -4.63
C MET A 136 6.00 17.80 -4.86
N ASN A 137 6.24 18.65 -3.85
CA ASN A 137 5.99 20.08 -3.93
C ASN A 137 7.02 20.80 -4.82
N GLU A 138 8.32 20.50 -4.67
CA GLU A 138 9.40 21.08 -5.44
C GLU A 138 9.25 20.82 -6.94
N TYR A 139 9.03 19.57 -7.32
CA TYR A 139 8.89 19.16 -8.71
C TYR A 139 7.45 19.27 -9.24
N LYS A 140 6.51 19.72 -8.42
CA LYS A 140 5.07 19.83 -8.76
C LYS A 140 4.51 18.50 -9.28
N ALA A 141 5.00 17.39 -8.73
CA ALA A 141 4.59 16.06 -9.12
C ALA A 141 3.09 15.82 -8.84
N LYS A 142 2.50 14.85 -9.53
CA LYS A 142 1.10 14.44 -9.31
C LYS A 142 0.97 13.55 -8.06
N GLY A 143 2.02 12.83 -7.72
CA GLY A 143 2.12 11.97 -6.56
C GLY A 143 3.58 11.60 -6.30
N ALA A 144 3.86 11.07 -5.12
CA ALA A 144 5.15 10.54 -4.73
C ALA A 144 4.94 9.36 -3.79
N TYR A 145 5.70 8.31 -3.97
CA TYR A 145 5.59 7.12 -3.12
C TYR A 145 6.95 6.47 -2.88
N GLY A 146 7.06 5.76 -1.78
CA GLY A 146 8.28 5.10 -1.40
C GLY A 146 8.05 3.97 -0.40
N VAL A 147 9.00 3.05 -0.35
CA VAL A 147 9.02 1.94 0.59
C VAL A 147 10.44 1.70 1.07
N VAL A 148 10.57 1.42 2.37
CA VAL A 148 11.83 1.03 3.01
C VAL A 148 11.60 -0.33 3.67
N MET A 149 12.42 -1.30 3.29
CA MET A 149 12.28 -2.67 3.75
C MET A 149 13.60 -3.20 4.32
N ASN A 150 13.52 -3.98 5.38
CA ASN A 150 14.66 -4.73 5.89
C ASN A 150 14.93 -5.93 4.98
N CYS A 151 16.00 -5.88 4.21
CA CYS A 151 16.33 -6.93 3.24
C CYS A 151 16.61 -8.30 3.86
N LYS A 152 16.95 -8.38 5.16
CA LYS A 152 17.21 -9.64 5.86
C LYS A 152 15.97 -10.35 6.39
N THR A 153 14.88 -9.62 6.59
CA THR A 153 13.68 -10.17 7.23
C THR A 153 12.43 -10.05 6.36
N GLY A 154 12.40 -9.13 5.41
CA GLY A 154 11.20 -8.78 4.66
C GLY A 154 10.28 -7.78 5.39
N ALA A 155 10.64 -7.36 6.61
CA ALA A 155 9.86 -6.38 7.37
C ALA A 155 9.85 -5.02 6.69
N VAL A 156 8.68 -4.43 6.47
CA VAL A 156 8.51 -3.08 5.95
C VAL A 156 8.72 -2.10 7.10
N LEU A 157 9.74 -1.26 7.01
CA LEU A 157 10.10 -0.27 8.02
C LEU A 157 9.41 1.07 7.80
N ALA A 158 9.08 1.39 6.55
CA ALA A 158 8.31 2.56 6.17
C ALA A 158 7.69 2.36 4.80
N MET A 159 6.51 2.92 4.58
CA MET A 159 5.84 2.95 3.29
C MET A 159 4.91 4.16 3.25
N ALA A 160 4.99 4.96 2.19
CA ALA A 160 4.15 6.13 2.03
C ALA A 160 3.72 6.31 0.59
N SER A 161 2.52 6.83 0.41
CA SER A 161 1.91 7.17 -0.87
C SER A 161 1.24 8.53 -0.75
N LEU A 162 1.68 9.50 -1.55
CA LEU A 162 1.18 10.87 -1.52
C LEU A 162 0.46 11.21 -2.82
N PRO A 163 -0.63 11.99 -2.78
CA PRO A 163 -1.20 12.62 -1.58
C PRO A 163 -1.83 11.62 -0.62
N ASP A 164 -1.63 11.86 0.67
CA ASP A 164 -2.20 11.12 1.78
C ASP A 164 -3.48 11.78 2.32
N TYR A 165 -4.00 11.29 3.44
CA TYR A 165 -5.23 11.79 4.07
C TYR A 165 -5.19 11.63 5.59
N ASP A 166 -5.99 12.44 6.29
CA ASP A 166 -6.23 12.24 7.71
C ASP A 166 -7.20 11.07 7.93
N CYS A 167 -6.73 10.02 8.61
CA CYS A 167 -7.55 8.84 8.92
C CYS A 167 -8.80 9.17 9.79
N ASN A 168 -8.80 10.31 10.50
CA ASN A 168 -9.97 10.79 11.24
C ASN A 168 -10.99 11.51 10.34
N GLU A 169 -10.56 12.01 9.17
CA GLU A 169 -11.42 12.71 8.19
C GLU A 169 -11.21 12.15 6.76
N PRO A 170 -11.35 10.82 6.53
CA PRO A 170 -10.90 10.17 5.30
C PRO A 170 -11.64 10.63 4.03
N TYR A 171 -12.84 11.18 4.18
CA TYR A 171 -13.66 11.71 3.08
C TYR A 171 -13.36 13.18 2.72
N LYS A 172 -12.35 13.78 3.36
CA LYS A 172 -11.90 15.13 3.08
C LYS A 172 -10.68 15.10 2.15
N LEU A 173 -10.72 15.89 1.08
CA LEU A 173 -9.57 16.06 0.23
C LEU A 173 -8.52 16.93 0.94
N THR A 174 -7.27 16.45 0.96
CA THR A 174 -6.13 17.13 1.59
C THR A 174 -5.28 17.87 0.57
N TYR A 175 -5.15 17.33 -0.63
CA TYR A 175 -4.25 17.88 -1.64
C TYR A 175 -4.85 19.08 -2.39
N SER A 176 -4.22 20.26 -2.23
CA SER A 176 -4.74 21.52 -2.74
C SER A 176 -4.99 21.56 -4.25
N LYS A 177 -4.22 20.82 -5.05
CA LYS A 177 -4.45 20.73 -6.51
C LYS A 177 -5.74 19.97 -6.84
N ASN A 178 -6.03 18.88 -6.11
CA ASN A 178 -7.23 18.11 -6.30
C ASN A 178 -8.45 18.92 -5.87
N ILE A 179 -8.37 19.62 -4.73
CA ILE A 179 -9.42 20.54 -4.26
C ILE A 179 -9.73 21.57 -5.34
N LYS A 180 -8.72 22.30 -5.83
CA LYS A 180 -8.89 23.32 -6.87
C LYS A 180 -9.39 22.76 -8.20
N ALA A 181 -9.03 21.52 -8.54
CA ALA A 181 -9.52 20.88 -9.76
C ALA A 181 -11.02 20.57 -9.65
N VAL A 182 -11.46 20.02 -8.52
CA VAL A 182 -12.87 19.74 -8.25
C VAL A 182 -13.71 21.01 -8.16
N GLU A 183 -13.19 22.07 -7.51
CA GLU A 183 -13.89 23.36 -7.38
C GLU A 183 -14.14 24.06 -8.71
N LYS A 184 -13.33 23.82 -9.73
CA LYS A 184 -13.50 24.40 -11.06
C LYS A 184 -14.62 23.77 -11.89
N ILE A 185 -15.10 22.61 -11.49
CA ILE A 185 -16.19 21.91 -12.17
C ILE A 185 -17.49 22.62 -11.80
N THR A 186 -18.26 23.03 -12.81
CA THR A 186 -19.50 23.79 -12.65
C THR A 186 -20.74 22.91 -12.62
N ASP A 187 -20.67 21.73 -13.26
CA ASP A 187 -21.74 20.75 -13.21
C ASP A 187 -21.65 19.97 -11.88
N GLU A 188 -22.75 19.93 -11.13
CA GLU A 188 -22.76 19.33 -9.79
C GLU A 188 -22.58 17.81 -9.82
N ASP A 189 -23.11 17.10 -10.81
CA ASP A 189 -22.96 15.64 -10.92
C ASP A 189 -21.54 15.26 -11.29
N GLU A 190 -20.94 15.98 -12.25
CA GLU A 190 -19.53 15.81 -12.60
C GLU A 190 -18.60 16.15 -11.41
N LYS A 191 -18.92 17.18 -10.66
CA LYS A 191 -18.16 17.59 -9.48
C LYS A 191 -18.20 16.55 -8.36
N VAL A 192 -19.37 15.95 -8.10
CA VAL A 192 -19.52 14.85 -7.13
C VAL A 192 -18.72 13.64 -7.58
N ALA A 193 -18.79 13.26 -8.86
CA ALA A 193 -18.03 12.15 -9.42
C ALA A 193 -16.51 12.39 -9.30
N ALA A 194 -16.04 13.56 -9.73
CA ALA A 194 -14.61 13.94 -9.65
C ALA A 194 -14.09 14.00 -8.21
N LYS A 195 -14.91 14.48 -7.27
CA LYS A 195 -14.57 14.47 -5.85
C LYS A 195 -14.44 13.05 -5.31
N SER A 196 -15.39 12.18 -5.64
CA SER A 196 -15.37 10.77 -5.24
C SER A 196 -14.12 10.04 -5.78
N GLU A 197 -13.80 10.25 -7.05
CA GLU A 197 -12.60 9.69 -7.67
C GLU A 197 -11.31 10.19 -6.98
N ALA A 198 -11.22 11.50 -6.72
CA ALA A 198 -10.08 12.09 -6.05
C ALA A 198 -9.90 11.56 -4.61
N ILE A 199 -10.99 11.33 -3.88
CA ILE A 199 -11.01 10.73 -2.55
C ILE A 199 -10.54 9.27 -2.63
N GLN A 200 -11.08 8.47 -3.54
CA GLN A 200 -10.65 7.09 -3.73
C GLN A 200 -9.15 6.99 -4.09
N ASN A 201 -8.67 7.90 -4.91
CA ASN A 201 -7.26 7.95 -5.28
C ASN A 201 -6.33 8.25 -4.09
N GLN A 202 -6.72 9.13 -3.15
CA GLN A 202 -5.90 9.40 -1.95
C GLN A 202 -5.90 8.24 -0.94
N TRP A 203 -6.91 7.37 -0.94
CA TRP A 203 -6.94 6.17 -0.10
C TRP A 203 -6.03 5.05 -0.64
N ASN A 204 -5.72 5.06 -1.94
CA ASN A 204 -4.93 4.01 -2.57
C ASN A 204 -3.48 4.03 -2.09
N ASN A 205 -2.98 2.86 -1.72
CA ASN A 205 -1.56 2.66 -1.50
C ASN A 205 -0.87 2.33 -2.82
N PHE A 206 -0.36 3.34 -3.52
CA PHE A 206 0.28 3.16 -4.82
C PHE A 206 1.50 2.24 -4.81
N VAL A 207 2.14 2.05 -3.65
CA VAL A 207 3.27 1.12 -3.50
C VAL A 207 2.86 -0.33 -3.76
N THR A 208 1.63 -0.70 -3.38
CA THR A 208 1.08 -2.05 -3.54
C THR A 208 0.09 -2.17 -4.68
N SER A 209 -0.69 -1.10 -4.97
CA SER A 209 -1.85 -1.17 -5.87
C SER A 209 -1.59 -0.68 -7.29
N SER A 210 -0.45 -0.05 -7.57
CA SER A 210 -0.15 0.51 -8.89
C SER A 210 1.08 -0.11 -9.51
N THR A 211 1.03 -0.30 -10.83
CA THR A 211 2.15 -0.82 -11.62
C THR A 211 2.74 0.26 -12.50
N TYR A 212 4.03 0.20 -12.73
CA TYR A 212 4.74 1.09 -13.64
C TYR A 212 5.93 0.38 -14.30
N GLU A 213 6.39 0.89 -15.41
CA GLU A 213 7.62 0.41 -16.04
C GLU A 213 8.83 0.82 -15.19
N PRO A 214 9.61 -0.12 -14.63
CA PRO A 214 10.67 0.19 -13.67
C PRO A 214 11.85 0.96 -14.27
N GLY A 215 11.99 0.94 -15.60
CA GLY A 215 13.09 1.57 -16.29
C GLY A 215 14.45 1.01 -15.85
N SER A 216 15.46 1.85 -15.78
CA SER A 216 16.86 1.44 -15.55
C SER A 216 17.12 0.71 -14.24
N VAL A 217 16.25 0.82 -13.24
CA VAL A 217 16.35 0.02 -11.99
C VAL A 217 16.31 -1.47 -12.31
N PHE A 218 15.59 -1.87 -13.37
CA PHE A 218 15.48 -3.26 -13.79
C PHE A 218 16.79 -3.88 -14.31
N LYS A 219 17.73 -3.05 -14.75
CA LYS A 219 19.07 -3.51 -15.18
C LYS A 219 19.81 -4.27 -14.08
N THR A 220 19.55 -3.97 -12.82
CA THR A 220 20.11 -4.69 -11.68
C THR A 220 19.71 -6.17 -11.67
N PHE A 221 18.46 -6.46 -12.03
CA PHE A 221 17.96 -7.84 -12.14
C PHE A 221 18.53 -8.57 -13.37
N ILE A 222 18.66 -7.86 -14.49
CA ILE A 222 19.31 -8.40 -15.69
C ILE A 222 20.80 -8.68 -15.41
N ALA A 223 21.47 -7.80 -14.68
CA ALA A 223 22.85 -7.99 -14.26
C ALA A 223 23.00 -9.24 -13.39
N ALA A 224 22.11 -9.40 -12.40
CA ALA A 224 22.11 -10.55 -11.52
C ALA A 224 21.88 -11.85 -12.30
N ALA A 225 20.88 -11.90 -13.16
CA ALA A 225 20.59 -13.06 -13.98
C ALA A 225 21.74 -13.43 -14.95
N ALA A 226 22.33 -12.43 -15.62
CA ALA A 226 23.40 -12.65 -16.58
C ALA A 226 24.72 -13.11 -15.93
N LEU A 227 25.03 -12.64 -14.73
CA LEU A 227 26.16 -13.10 -13.93
C LEU A 227 25.93 -14.51 -13.39
N GLU A 228 24.71 -14.82 -12.92
CA GLU A 228 24.37 -16.16 -12.40
C GLU A 228 24.45 -17.23 -13.49
N GLU A 229 23.98 -16.92 -14.70
CA GLU A 229 24.06 -17.81 -15.86
C GLU A 229 25.44 -17.78 -16.54
N ASN A 230 26.41 -17.01 -16.02
CA ASN A 230 27.75 -16.88 -16.56
C ASN A 230 27.81 -16.46 -18.05
N VAL A 231 26.75 -15.80 -18.58
CA VAL A 231 26.75 -15.27 -19.95
C VAL A 231 27.54 -13.97 -20.08
N VAL A 232 27.85 -13.36 -18.94
CA VAL A 232 28.78 -12.23 -18.78
C VAL A 232 29.61 -12.39 -17.49
N ASN A 233 30.68 -11.63 -17.40
CA ASN A 233 31.48 -11.46 -16.17
C ASN A 233 31.84 -9.98 -16.00
N LEU A 234 32.44 -9.60 -14.88
CA LEU A 234 32.77 -8.19 -14.56
C LEU A 234 33.72 -7.54 -15.58
N ASN A 235 34.52 -8.34 -16.31
CA ASN A 235 35.43 -7.88 -17.34
C ASN A 235 34.83 -7.87 -18.75
N THR A 236 33.57 -8.32 -18.90
CA THR A 236 32.87 -8.25 -20.19
C THR A 236 32.78 -6.81 -20.64
N THR A 237 33.21 -6.51 -21.87
CA THR A 237 33.21 -5.14 -22.40
C THR A 237 32.18 -4.99 -23.52
N TYR A 238 31.73 -3.75 -23.69
CA TYR A 238 30.88 -3.32 -24.80
C TYR A 238 31.24 -1.88 -25.21
N THR A 239 31.22 -1.61 -26.52
CA THR A 239 31.48 -0.26 -27.05
C THR A 239 30.15 0.41 -27.40
N CYS A 240 29.74 1.37 -26.59
CA CYS A 240 28.52 2.14 -26.80
C CYS A 240 28.78 3.34 -27.72
N THR A 241 28.15 3.35 -28.87
CA THR A 241 28.22 4.45 -29.87
C THR A 241 27.00 5.36 -29.83
N GLY A 242 26.24 5.37 -28.70
CA GLY A 242 25.06 6.21 -28.51
C GLY A 242 23.75 5.56 -28.93
N SER A 243 23.77 4.46 -29.65
CA SER A 243 22.55 3.69 -30.03
C SER A 243 22.89 2.25 -30.41
N ILE A 244 21.85 1.42 -30.48
CA ILE A 244 21.91 0.05 -30.99
C ILE A 244 20.71 -0.20 -31.92
N ARG A 245 20.93 -0.90 -33.03
CA ARG A 245 19.87 -1.36 -33.93
C ARG A 245 19.39 -2.75 -33.50
N VAL A 246 18.10 -2.89 -33.30
CA VAL A 246 17.43 -4.16 -33.02
C VAL A 246 16.32 -4.32 -34.05
N LYS A 247 16.56 -5.17 -35.04
CA LYS A 247 15.73 -5.29 -36.29
C LYS A 247 15.53 -3.89 -36.92
N ASP A 248 14.27 -3.45 -37.04
CA ASP A 248 13.91 -2.18 -37.66
C ASP A 248 13.94 -0.99 -36.70
N TYR A 249 14.22 -1.23 -35.41
CA TYR A 249 14.23 -0.20 -34.38
C TYR A 249 15.65 0.26 -34.07
N VAL A 250 15.82 1.57 -33.87
CA VAL A 250 17.06 2.17 -33.35
C VAL A 250 16.78 2.64 -31.91
N ILE A 251 17.36 1.95 -30.95
CA ILE A 251 17.22 2.29 -29.52
C ILE A 251 18.41 3.14 -29.10
N LYS A 252 18.11 4.32 -28.59
CA LYS A 252 19.14 5.30 -28.19
C LYS A 252 19.60 5.11 -26.75
N CYS A 253 20.87 5.36 -26.49
CA CYS A 253 21.37 5.56 -25.14
C CYS A 253 20.90 6.92 -24.63
N HIS A 254 20.76 7.10 -23.32
CA HIS A 254 20.48 8.40 -22.73
C HIS A 254 21.65 9.39 -22.94
N TYR A 255 22.87 8.87 -23.05
CA TYR A 255 24.05 9.65 -23.42
C TYR A 255 24.30 9.50 -24.93
N HIS A 256 23.88 10.52 -25.69
CA HIS A 256 23.86 10.47 -27.14
C HIS A 256 25.21 10.34 -27.85
N PRO A 257 26.35 10.88 -27.32
CA PRO A 257 27.66 10.63 -27.91
C PRO A 257 28.11 9.17 -27.78
N GLY A 258 27.48 8.39 -26.89
CA GLY A 258 27.91 7.06 -26.54
C GLY A 258 29.00 7.08 -25.46
N HIS A 259 28.98 6.05 -24.62
CA HIS A 259 29.93 5.95 -23.49
C HIS A 259 31.32 5.45 -23.89
N GLY A 260 31.50 5.06 -25.20
CA GLY A 260 32.72 4.37 -25.60
C GLY A 260 32.77 2.93 -25.11
N THR A 261 33.98 2.44 -24.91
CA THR A 261 34.19 1.07 -24.40
C THR A 261 34.11 1.03 -22.89
N GLU A 262 33.13 0.31 -22.37
CA GLU A 262 32.85 0.15 -20.94
C GLU A 262 33.00 -1.31 -20.52
N THR A 263 33.44 -1.54 -19.29
CA THR A 263 33.31 -2.85 -18.63
C THR A 263 31.88 -3.06 -18.18
N PHE A 264 31.54 -4.28 -17.75
CA PHE A 264 30.19 -4.61 -17.27
C PHE A 264 29.77 -3.72 -16.07
N THR A 265 30.68 -3.49 -15.14
CA THR A 265 30.47 -2.60 -13.98
C THR A 265 30.16 -1.17 -14.44
N GLN A 266 31.03 -0.61 -15.31
CA GLN A 266 30.83 0.74 -15.85
C GLN A 266 29.52 0.86 -16.65
N GLY A 267 29.14 -0.17 -17.42
CA GLY A 267 27.87 -0.18 -18.17
C GLY A 267 26.64 -0.14 -17.25
N LEU A 268 26.72 -0.74 -16.04
CA LEU A 268 25.67 -0.65 -15.03
C LEU A 268 25.68 0.74 -14.33
N GLU A 269 26.85 1.21 -13.90
CA GLU A 269 27.04 2.53 -13.26
C GLU A 269 26.55 3.67 -14.17
N ASN A 270 26.93 3.62 -15.45
CA ASN A 270 26.51 4.58 -16.46
C ASN A 270 25.11 4.33 -16.99
N SER A 271 24.45 3.28 -16.56
CA SER A 271 23.09 2.90 -17.00
C SER A 271 22.97 2.82 -18.54
N CYS A 272 23.94 2.22 -19.20
CA CYS A 272 24.04 2.15 -20.67
C CYS A 272 22.95 1.26 -21.27
N ASN A 273 21.97 1.82 -22.00
CA ASN A 273 20.90 1.03 -22.63
C ASN A 273 21.43 0.04 -23.68
N PRO A 274 22.27 0.45 -24.66
CA PRO A 274 22.81 -0.49 -25.65
C PRO A 274 23.59 -1.67 -25.05
N PHE A 275 24.34 -1.44 -23.96
CA PHE A 275 25.03 -2.51 -23.27
C PHE A 275 24.04 -3.52 -22.68
N PHE A 276 23.03 -3.05 -21.93
CA PHE A 276 22.06 -3.94 -21.28
C PHE A 276 21.13 -4.64 -22.26
N ILE A 277 20.84 -4.05 -23.41
CA ILE A 277 20.20 -4.74 -24.53
C ILE A 277 21.05 -5.93 -24.97
N THR A 278 22.36 -5.73 -25.17
CA THR A 278 23.27 -6.82 -25.55
C THR A 278 23.36 -7.90 -24.47
N VAL A 279 23.39 -7.50 -23.19
CA VAL A 279 23.37 -8.45 -22.06
C VAL A 279 22.10 -9.27 -22.06
N GLY A 280 20.92 -8.63 -22.21
CA GLY A 280 19.65 -9.35 -22.26
C GLY A 280 19.52 -10.28 -23.46
N GLN A 281 20.05 -9.89 -24.63
CA GLN A 281 20.10 -10.75 -25.80
C GLN A 281 20.99 -11.98 -25.59
N LYS A 282 22.14 -11.82 -24.89
CA LYS A 282 23.00 -12.96 -24.48
C LYS A 282 22.32 -13.86 -23.46
N LEU A 283 21.55 -13.29 -22.53
CA LEU A 283 20.77 -14.04 -21.53
C LEU A 283 19.70 -14.89 -22.21
N GLY A 284 19.05 -14.36 -23.25
CA GLY A 284 17.99 -15.02 -23.99
C GLY A 284 16.64 -14.99 -23.27
N VAL A 285 15.57 -15.23 -24.04
CA VAL A 285 14.18 -15.14 -23.54
C VAL A 285 13.94 -16.13 -22.40
N HIS A 286 14.37 -17.38 -22.56
CA HIS A 286 14.13 -18.42 -21.56
C HIS A 286 14.73 -18.08 -20.20
N ASN A 287 16.01 -17.71 -20.15
CA ASN A 287 16.67 -17.32 -18.88
C ASN A 287 16.11 -16.00 -18.34
N TYR A 288 15.74 -15.04 -19.21
CA TYR A 288 15.06 -13.84 -18.78
C TYR A 288 13.80 -14.18 -17.99
N PHE A 289 12.92 -15.05 -18.52
CA PHE A 289 11.68 -15.47 -17.84
C PHE A 289 11.93 -16.28 -16.58
N LYS A 290 12.91 -17.18 -16.59
CA LYS A 290 13.35 -17.94 -15.41
C LYS A 290 13.62 -17.00 -14.22
N TYR A 291 14.38 -15.92 -14.45
CA TYR A 291 14.70 -14.96 -13.38
C TYR A 291 13.56 -13.97 -13.11
N PHE A 292 12.79 -13.58 -14.11
CA PHE A 292 11.61 -12.76 -13.94
C PHE A 292 10.61 -13.43 -12.97
N GLU A 293 10.40 -14.73 -13.12
CA GLU A 293 9.58 -15.54 -12.22
C GLU A 293 10.27 -15.75 -10.86
N ALA A 294 11.57 -16.06 -10.86
CA ALA A 294 12.33 -16.33 -9.64
C ALA A 294 12.36 -15.12 -8.71
N PHE A 295 12.49 -13.90 -9.23
CA PHE A 295 12.37 -12.65 -8.46
C PHE A 295 10.95 -12.30 -8.02
N GLY A 296 9.95 -13.11 -8.38
CA GLY A 296 8.56 -12.94 -7.95
C GLY A 296 7.74 -11.96 -8.80
N PHE A 297 8.23 -11.56 -9.98
CA PHE A 297 7.55 -10.55 -10.80
C PHE A 297 6.32 -11.07 -11.55
N THR A 298 6.06 -12.37 -11.52
CA THR A 298 4.84 -12.99 -12.10
C THR A 298 3.71 -13.15 -11.09
N GLN A 299 3.96 -12.83 -9.82
CA GLN A 299 3.02 -13.08 -8.72
C GLN A 299 2.93 -11.86 -7.80
N LYS A 300 1.84 -11.76 -7.04
CA LYS A 300 1.73 -10.84 -5.91
C LYS A 300 2.75 -11.24 -4.84
N THR A 301 3.26 -10.27 -4.10
CA THR A 301 4.22 -10.52 -3.01
C THR A 301 3.56 -11.21 -1.82
N GLY A 302 2.24 -11.04 -1.68
CA GLY A 302 1.45 -11.53 -0.56
C GLY A 302 1.70 -10.74 0.73
N ILE A 303 2.09 -9.47 0.60
CA ILE A 303 2.14 -8.54 1.74
C ILE A 303 0.79 -8.52 2.47
N ASP A 304 0.83 -8.35 3.78
CA ASP A 304 -0.35 -8.27 4.66
C ASP A 304 -1.07 -6.91 4.59
N LEU A 305 -1.34 -6.47 3.36
CA LEU A 305 -2.13 -5.27 3.03
C LEU A 305 -3.14 -5.61 1.93
N PRO A 306 -4.32 -4.96 1.92
CA PRO A 306 -5.33 -5.18 0.89
C PRO A 306 -4.94 -4.52 -0.44
N GLY A 307 -5.60 -4.95 -1.52
CA GLY A 307 -5.53 -4.25 -2.81
C GLY A 307 -4.23 -4.41 -3.59
N GLU A 308 -3.38 -5.40 -3.26
CA GLU A 308 -2.14 -5.63 -4.02
C GLU A 308 -2.45 -5.96 -5.49
N ALA A 309 -1.85 -5.19 -6.41
CA ALA A 309 -2.00 -5.39 -7.85
C ALA A 309 -1.09 -6.52 -8.37
N GLY A 310 -1.52 -7.14 -9.45
CA GLY A 310 -0.66 -8.04 -10.24
C GLY A 310 0.15 -7.27 -11.27
N SER A 311 1.29 -7.83 -11.66
CA SER A 311 2.15 -7.29 -12.73
C SER A 311 1.48 -7.40 -14.09
N GLN A 312 1.87 -6.51 -15.01
CA GLN A 312 1.52 -6.57 -16.42
C GLN A 312 2.77 -6.90 -17.23
N TYR A 313 2.75 -8.02 -17.91
CA TYR A 313 3.89 -8.49 -18.69
C TYR A 313 3.42 -9.40 -19.83
N TYR A 314 4.23 -9.51 -20.89
CA TYR A 314 4.01 -10.48 -21.96
C TYR A 314 4.44 -11.87 -21.50
N LYS A 315 3.74 -12.92 -21.94
CA LYS A 315 4.14 -14.31 -21.67
C LYS A 315 5.41 -14.67 -22.44
N GLU A 316 6.16 -15.66 -21.97
CA GLU A 316 7.43 -16.10 -22.57
C GLU A 316 7.32 -16.33 -24.10
N ASN A 317 6.27 -17.00 -24.55
CA ASN A 317 6.02 -17.28 -25.97
C ASN A 317 5.67 -16.06 -26.83
N GLN A 318 5.44 -14.90 -26.23
CA GLN A 318 5.17 -13.63 -26.92
C GLN A 318 6.42 -12.75 -27.05
N TYR A 319 7.54 -13.15 -26.41
CA TYR A 319 8.77 -12.39 -26.47
C TYR A 319 9.56 -12.72 -27.74
N GLY A 320 9.77 -11.69 -28.55
CA GLY A 320 10.79 -11.66 -29.58
C GLY A 320 12.04 -10.92 -29.13
N ILE A 321 12.97 -10.72 -30.05
CA ILE A 321 14.23 -10.01 -29.78
C ILE A 321 13.99 -8.52 -29.40
N VAL A 322 12.92 -7.91 -29.93
CA VAL A 322 12.57 -6.51 -29.67
C VAL A 322 12.04 -6.34 -28.26
N GLU A 323 11.08 -7.18 -27.86
CA GLU A 323 10.49 -7.18 -26.51
C GLU A 323 11.55 -7.48 -25.46
N LEU A 324 12.41 -8.47 -25.69
CA LEU A 324 13.52 -8.78 -24.80
C LEU A 324 14.49 -7.60 -24.67
N SER A 325 14.77 -6.91 -25.77
CA SER A 325 15.68 -5.77 -25.77
C SER A 325 15.13 -4.62 -24.95
N SER A 326 13.83 -4.30 -25.06
CA SER A 326 13.20 -3.24 -24.25
C SER A 326 13.05 -3.66 -22.79
N ALA A 327 12.70 -4.91 -22.53
CA ALA A 327 12.62 -5.45 -21.18
C ALA A 327 13.98 -5.45 -20.44
N SER A 328 15.09 -5.57 -21.18
CA SER A 328 16.45 -5.57 -20.61
C SER A 328 16.84 -4.26 -19.94
N PHE A 329 16.16 -3.15 -20.22
CA PHE A 329 16.34 -1.88 -19.53
C PHE A 329 15.05 -1.38 -18.84
N GLY A 330 14.11 -2.31 -18.58
CA GLY A 330 12.94 -2.09 -17.71
C GLY A 330 11.74 -1.47 -18.38
N GLN A 331 11.55 -1.66 -19.69
CA GLN A 331 10.33 -1.31 -20.42
C GLN A 331 9.56 -2.57 -20.82
N SER A 332 8.35 -2.42 -21.32
CA SER A 332 7.46 -3.54 -21.74
C SER A 332 6.89 -4.41 -20.61
N ASN A 333 7.28 -4.17 -19.35
CA ASN A 333 6.68 -4.84 -18.18
C ASN A 333 6.37 -3.80 -17.13
N SER A 334 5.21 -3.91 -16.50
CA SER A 334 4.81 -3.03 -15.39
C SER A 334 4.73 -3.83 -14.10
N LEU A 335 5.44 -3.37 -13.09
CA LEU A 335 5.59 -4.00 -11.77
C LEU A 335 5.18 -3.03 -10.66
N THR A 336 4.75 -3.56 -9.53
CA THR A 336 4.49 -2.72 -8.36
C THR A 336 5.81 -2.31 -7.69
N PRO A 337 5.87 -1.13 -7.03
CA PRO A 337 7.03 -0.73 -6.24
C PRO A 337 7.42 -1.76 -5.18
N ILE A 338 6.45 -2.42 -4.55
CA ILE A 338 6.73 -3.45 -3.54
C ILE A 338 7.39 -4.70 -4.14
N GLN A 339 6.98 -5.14 -5.34
CA GLN A 339 7.65 -6.24 -6.03
C GLN A 339 9.10 -5.90 -6.35
N LEU A 340 9.37 -4.71 -6.88
CA LEU A 340 10.73 -4.25 -7.16
C LEU A 340 11.59 -4.18 -5.90
N CYS A 341 11.06 -3.60 -4.82
CA CYS A 341 11.76 -3.53 -3.54
C CYS A 341 12.09 -4.92 -3.00
N THR A 342 11.13 -5.85 -3.06
CA THR A 342 11.30 -7.25 -2.62
C THR A 342 12.37 -7.97 -3.43
N GLY A 343 12.37 -7.79 -4.76
CA GLY A 343 13.40 -8.34 -5.63
C GLY A 343 14.80 -7.74 -5.38
N LEU A 344 14.90 -6.42 -5.15
CA LEU A 344 16.17 -5.76 -4.76
C LEU A 344 16.67 -6.26 -3.42
N CYS A 345 15.77 -6.51 -2.45
CA CYS A 345 16.13 -7.12 -1.18
C CYS A 345 16.73 -8.53 -1.36
N ALA A 346 16.21 -9.31 -2.30
CA ALA A 346 16.81 -10.62 -2.62
C ALA A 346 18.24 -10.48 -3.14
N ILE A 347 18.52 -9.49 -3.99
CA ILE A 347 19.88 -9.19 -4.42
C ILE A 347 20.75 -8.76 -3.22
N ALA A 348 20.23 -7.91 -2.33
CA ALA A 348 20.97 -7.35 -1.21
C ALA A 348 21.28 -8.34 -0.09
N ASN A 349 20.46 -9.40 0.10
CA ASN A 349 20.55 -10.31 1.25
C ASN A 349 21.30 -11.62 0.99
N GLY A 350 21.92 -11.78 -0.17
CA GLY A 350 22.62 -13.02 -0.53
C GLY A 350 21.82 -13.94 -1.45
N GLY A 351 20.71 -13.47 -2.03
CA GLY A 351 19.99 -14.15 -3.08
C GLY A 351 18.66 -14.80 -2.69
N THR A 352 18.14 -14.53 -1.50
CA THR A 352 16.89 -15.13 -1.02
C THR A 352 15.72 -14.14 -1.15
N LEU A 353 14.69 -14.54 -1.89
CA LEU A 353 13.42 -13.80 -1.95
C LEU A 353 12.62 -14.03 -0.66
N LEU A 354 12.23 -12.94 -0.01
CA LEU A 354 11.46 -12.97 1.24
C LEU A 354 10.05 -12.43 1.00
N LYS A 355 9.07 -12.95 1.74
CA LYS A 355 7.73 -12.37 1.77
C LYS A 355 7.75 -11.07 2.58
N PRO A 356 7.30 -9.92 2.02
CA PRO A 356 7.19 -8.69 2.79
C PRO A 356 6.02 -8.74 3.78
N TYR A 357 6.15 -8.03 4.92
CA TYR A 357 5.09 -7.92 5.92
C TYR A 357 5.19 -6.61 6.70
N VAL A 358 4.04 -6.18 7.24
CA VAL A 358 3.87 -4.93 8.02
C VAL A 358 3.56 -5.21 9.49
N VAL A 359 2.89 -6.32 9.80
CA VAL A 359 2.55 -6.68 11.19
C VAL A 359 3.59 -7.62 11.75
N ASP A 360 4.31 -7.17 12.80
CA ASP A 360 5.31 -7.98 13.51
C ASP A 360 4.64 -9.01 14.40
N HIS A 361 3.68 -8.58 15.23
CA HIS A 361 2.89 -9.50 16.07
C HIS A 361 1.54 -8.93 16.46
N ILE A 362 0.66 -9.82 16.91
CA ILE A 362 -0.67 -9.52 17.41
C ILE A 362 -0.70 -9.80 18.91
N ILE A 363 -1.24 -8.89 19.69
CA ILE A 363 -1.39 -9.01 21.14
C ILE A 363 -2.86 -8.96 21.55
N ASP A 364 -3.23 -9.74 22.57
CA ASP A 364 -4.58 -9.70 23.17
C ASP A 364 -4.75 -8.48 24.11
N ALA A 365 -5.96 -8.31 24.65
CA ALA A 365 -6.27 -7.24 25.59
C ALA A 365 -5.43 -7.27 26.89
N ASN A 366 -4.81 -8.40 27.22
CA ASN A 366 -3.95 -8.58 28.38
C ASN A 366 -2.45 -8.32 28.04
N GLY A 367 -2.14 -8.01 26.80
CA GLY A 367 -0.76 -7.80 26.33
C GLY A 367 0.01 -9.08 25.99
N ASN A 368 -0.65 -10.24 25.93
CA ASN A 368 0.00 -11.48 25.54
C ASN A 368 0.10 -11.57 24.01
N THR A 369 1.22 -12.08 23.50
CA THR A 369 1.38 -12.31 22.08
C THR A 369 0.51 -13.51 21.65
N VAL A 370 -0.48 -13.24 20.80
CA VAL A 370 -1.37 -14.25 20.20
C VAL A 370 -0.73 -14.87 18.97
N LYS A 371 -0.10 -14.03 18.13
CA LYS A 371 0.53 -14.45 16.88
C LYS A 371 1.75 -13.60 16.60
N LYS A 372 2.86 -14.22 16.21
CA LYS A 372 4.08 -13.52 15.79
C LYS A 372 4.45 -13.86 14.36
N THR A 373 4.69 -12.85 13.53
CA THR A 373 5.16 -13.04 12.16
C THR A 373 6.64 -13.45 12.20
N GLN A 374 6.97 -14.46 11.42
CA GLN A 374 8.37 -14.87 11.22
C GLN A 374 8.79 -14.51 9.77
N PRO A 375 10.04 -14.12 9.56
CA PRO A 375 10.57 -13.95 8.21
C PRO A 375 10.33 -15.22 7.39
N THR A 376 9.69 -15.06 6.23
CA THR A 376 9.32 -16.18 5.39
C THR A 376 10.14 -16.18 4.11
N GLU A 377 10.99 -17.17 3.96
CA GLU A 377 11.73 -17.40 2.73
C GLU A 377 10.80 -18.00 1.67
N VAL A 378 10.71 -17.32 0.51
CA VAL A 378 9.93 -17.81 -0.63
C VAL A 378 10.78 -18.77 -1.46
N ARG A 379 11.99 -18.34 -1.83
CA ARG A 379 12.95 -19.15 -2.60
C ARG A 379 14.33 -18.48 -2.65
N ARG A 380 15.36 -19.24 -2.99
CA ARG A 380 16.63 -18.70 -3.43
C ARG A 380 16.56 -18.38 -4.92
N VAL A 381 16.95 -17.17 -5.29
CA VAL A 381 16.89 -16.65 -6.67
C VAL A 381 18.25 -16.69 -7.34
N ILE A 382 19.28 -16.24 -6.63
CA ILE A 382 20.67 -16.18 -7.09
C ILE A 382 21.62 -16.69 -5.99
N SER A 383 22.84 -16.99 -6.36
CA SER A 383 23.89 -17.37 -5.43
C SER A 383 24.38 -16.18 -4.59
N GLU A 384 25.02 -16.46 -3.46
CA GLU A 384 25.66 -15.42 -2.64
C GLU A 384 26.79 -14.73 -3.40
N ASP A 385 27.48 -15.45 -4.26
CA ASP A 385 28.58 -14.91 -5.08
C ASP A 385 28.04 -13.88 -6.09
N THR A 386 26.95 -14.21 -6.79
CA THR A 386 26.29 -13.24 -7.68
C THR A 386 25.75 -12.04 -6.91
N SER A 387 25.13 -12.26 -5.77
CA SER A 387 24.68 -11.17 -4.89
C SER A 387 25.83 -10.23 -4.51
N LYS A 388 26.99 -10.77 -4.14
CA LYS A 388 28.20 -9.96 -3.81
C LYS A 388 28.71 -9.16 -5.01
N LYS A 389 28.67 -9.73 -6.21
CA LYS A 389 29.13 -9.06 -7.43
C LYS A 389 28.22 -7.92 -7.86
N VAL A 390 26.91 -8.03 -7.61
CA VAL A 390 25.93 -7.01 -8.03
C VAL A 390 25.84 -5.84 -7.04
N ARG A 391 26.09 -6.10 -5.75
CA ARG A 391 26.15 -5.06 -4.69
C ARG A 391 27.40 -4.21 -4.78
#